data_264723ff335ba7e811c506b58e3ab2a3
#
_entry.id   264723ff335ba7e811c506b58e3ab2a3
#
_cell.length_a   1.000
_cell.length_b   1.000
_cell.length_c   1.000
_cell.angle_alpha   90.00
_cell.angle_beta   90.00
_cell.angle_gamma   90.00
#
_symmetry.space_group_name_H-M   'P 1'
#
loop_
_entity.id
_entity.type
_entity.pdbx_description
1 polymer ?
#
loop_
_entity_poly.entity_id
_entity_poly.type
_entity_poly.pdbx_seq_one_letter_code
_entity_poly.pdbx_strand_id
1 'polypeptide(L)'
;MSDLETLISQVQQEAQREEFPIDVPVYKSAGLEPTTPILYAGNLESPLCFFGRDLGKDEVQARQPLIGASGTMVRQGFYYAVHKGKAPSREALDETTIDRVLLTNTVPYKPPGNKAYLMKVKKRFRPFLEQLFVFHWQGDRVITLGTEAFKWFAPYGQKGEVNDFYADAENRFESQLTVNISASDDTGMSHTKAITLMPLPHPSPLNQKYYAAFPKMLQNRLSQVEF
;
A
#
# COMPACT_ATOMS: atom_id res chain seq x y z
N MET A 1 18.59 -8.06 12.37
CA MET A 1 17.59 -7.57 11.41
C MET A 1 18.23 -7.61 10.03
N SER A 2 17.61 -8.29 9.09
CA SER A 2 18.04 -8.20 7.69
C SER A 2 17.93 -6.75 7.24
N ASP A 3 18.88 -6.27 6.44
CA ASP A 3 18.74 -4.96 5.83
C ASP A 3 17.61 -5.00 4.77
N LEU A 4 17.22 -3.85 4.30
CA LEU A 4 16.12 -3.72 3.34
C LEU A 4 16.43 -4.35 1.98
N GLU A 5 17.70 -4.36 1.56
CA GLU A 5 18.15 -5.02 0.33
C GLU A 5 18.00 -6.54 0.46
N THR A 6 18.32 -7.09 1.62
CA THR A 6 18.09 -8.50 1.94
C THR A 6 16.60 -8.85 1.88
N LEU A 7 15.72 -8.01 2.44
CA LEU A 7 14.28 -8.23 2.36
C LEU A 7 13.78 -8.24 0.90
N ILE A 8 14.21 -7.30 0.07
CA ILE A 8 13.87 -7.24 -1.36
C ILE A 8 14.37 -8.50 -2.11
N SER A 9 15.59 -8.93 -1.81
CA SER A 9 16.17 -10.15 -2.37
C SER A 9 15.36 -11.40 -1.98
N GLN A 10 14.94 -11.51 -0.72
CA GLN A 10 14.09 -12.60 -0.24
C GLN A 10 12.72 -12.63 -0.94
N VAL A 11 12.12 -11.46 -1.18
CA VAL A 11 10.86 -11.34 -1.96
C VAL A 11 11.05 -11.90 -3.36
N GLN A 12 12.17 -11.57 -4.01
CA GLN A 12 12.50 -12.05 -5.35
C GLN A 12 12.75 -13.56 -5.38
N GLN A 13 13.50 -14.07 -4.42
CA GLN A 13 13.75 -15.52 -4.26
C GLN A 13 12.44 -16.27 -4.03
N GLU A 14 11.56 -15.75 -3.20
CA GLU A 14 10.24 -16.34 -3.00
C GLU A 14 9.42 -16.37 -4.29
N ALA A 15 9.47 -15.32 -5.11
CA ALA A 15 8.80 -15.28 -6.40
C ALA A 15 9.32 -16.33 -7.39
N GLN A 16 10.62 -16.65 -7.31
CA GLN A 16 11.27 -17.64 -8.17
C GLN A 16 11.04 -19.09 -7.68
N ARG A 17 10.69 -19.29 -6.41
CA ARG A 17 10.52 -20.61 -5.80
C ARG A 17 9.34 -21.41 -6.38
N GLU A 18 8.23 -20.72 -6.65
CA GLU A 18 7.01 -21.33 -7.18
C GLU A 18 6.34 -20.34 -8.15
N GLU A 19 5.96 -20.82 -9.32
CA GLU A 19 5.25 -20.01 -10.31
C GLU A 19 3.91 -19.48 -9.77
N PHE A 20 3.62 -18.23 -10.07
CA PHE A 20 2.35 -17.58 -9.77
C PHE A 20 2.01 -16.54 -10.87
N PRO A 21 0.75 -16.09 -10.97
CA PRO A 21 0.36 -15.19 -12.05
C PRO A 21 1.05 -13.84 -11.96
N ILE A 22 1.98 -13.54 -12.87
CA ILE A 22 2.61 -12.22 -13.06
C ILE A 22 2.31 -11.74 -14.48
N ASP A 23 2.11 -10.43 -14.66
CA ASP A 23 1.92 -9.82 -15.98
C ASP A 23 3.27 -9.69 -16.71
N VAL A 24 3.83 -10.82 -17.15
CA VAL A 24 5.15 -10.91 -17.80
C VAL A 24 5.33 -9.90 -18.93
N PRO A 25 4.35 -9.68 -19.85
CA PRO A 25 4.51 -8.68 -20.91
C PRO A 25 4.76 -7.26 -20.39
N VAL A 26 4.11 -6.86 -19.28
CA VAL A 26 4.29 -5.52 -18.69
C VAL A 26 5.69 -5.37 -18.12
N TYR A 27 6.21 -6.37 -17.37
CA TYR A 27 7.57 -6.34 -16.86
C TYR A 27 8.62 -6.26 -17.98
N LYS A 28 8.49 -7.11 -19.00
CA LYS A 28 9.39 -7.08 -20.17
C LYS A 28 9.37 -5.72 -20.87
N SER A 29 8.19 -5.10 -21.05
CA SER A 29 8.08 -3.76 -21.65
C SER A 29 8.73 -2.65 -20.81
N ALA A 30 8.85 -2.87 -19.51
CA ALA A 30 9.56 -1.98 -18.57
C ALA A 30 11.07 -2.27 -18.44
N GLY A 31 11.60 -3.26 -19.21
CA GLY A 31 12.99 -3.70 -19.09
C GLY A 31 13.29 -4.38 -17.76
N LEU A 32 12.30 -5.04 -17.16
CA LEU A 32 12.42 -5.73 -15.88
C LEU A 32 12.26 -7.25 -16.03
N GLU A 33 12.98 -7.99 -15.22
CA GLU A 33 12.67 -9.40 -15.01
C GLU A 33 11.30 -9.55 -14.32
N PRO A 34 10.45 -10.51 -14.73
CA PRO A 34 9.11 -10.67 -14.16
C PRO A 34 9.09 -10.85 -12.64
N THR A 35 10.14 -11.43 -12.07
CA THR A 35 10.30 -11.65 -10.63
C THR A 35 10.95 -10.47 -9.88
N THR A 36 11.18 -9.34 -10.54
CA THR A 36 11.64 -8.12 -9.88
C THR A 36 10.51 -7.54 -9.03
N PRO A 37 10.65 -7.49 -7.69
CA PRO A 37 9.60 -6.98 -6.82
C PRO A 37 9.55 -5.45 -6.82
N ILE A 38 8.35 -4.91 -6.69
CA ILE A 38 8.11 -3.49 -6.37
C ILE A 38 7.47 -3.46 -5.00
N LEU A 39 8.29 -3.65 -3.96
CA LEU A 39 7.83 -3.84 -2.59
C LEU A 39 7.27 -2.55 -2.00
N TYR A 40 7.98 -1.46 -2.20
CA TYR A 40 7.59 -0.15 -1.68
C TYR A 40 8.23 0.98 -2.49
N ALA A 41 7.80 2.20 -2.20
CA ALA A 41 8.48 3.44 -2.55
C ALA A 41 8.25 4.47 -1.45
N GLY A 42 9.07 5.52 -1.43
CA GLY A 42 8.91 6.64 -0.51
C GLY A 42 9.72 6.51 0.78
N ASN A 43 9.30 7.25 1.80
CA ASN A 43 10.06 7.47 3.02
C ASN A 43 9.65 6.49 4.13
N LEU A 44 10.58 5.67 4.56
CA LEU A 44 10.39 4.71 5.66
C LEU A 44 10.33 5.37 7.04
N GLU A 45 10.79 6.61 7.18
CA GLU A 45 10.70 7.38 8.43
C GLU A 45 9.36 8.14 8.55
N SER A 46 8.56 8.13 7.48
CA SER A 46 7.26 8.80 7.45
C SER A 46 6.27 8.21 8.46
N PRO A 47 5.45 9.02 9.14
CA PRO A 47 4.37 8.54 10.00
C PRO A 47 3.22 7.91 9.22
N LEU A 48 3.12 8.14 7.90
CA LEU A 48 2.00 7.77 7.04
C LEU A 48 2.40 6.80 5.94
N CYS A 49 1.59 5.77 5.74
CA CYS A 49 1.64 4.86 4.58
C CYS A 49 0.33 4.93 3.79
N PHE A 50 0.43 5.02 2.45
CA PHE A 50 -0.67 4.68 1.56
C PHE A 50 -0.54 3.23 1.11
N PHE A 51 -1.58 2.44 1.38
CA PHE A 51 -1.61 1.01 1.11
C PHE A 51 -2.64 0.68 0.04
N GLY A 52 -2.15 0.25 -1.12
CA GLY A 52 -2.96 -0.12 -2.28
C GLY A 52 -3.25 -1.62 -2.39
N ARG A 53 -4.09 -2.01 -3.38
CA ARG A 53 -4.40 -3.42 -3.64
C ARG A 53 -3.29 -4.11 -4.41
N ASP A 54 -3.19 -3.84 -5.69
CA ASP A 54 -2.23 -4.47 -6.61
C ASP A 54 -1.56 -3.40 -7.48
N LEU A 55 -0.39 -3.73 -8.01
CA LEU A 55 0.31 -2.86 -8.96
C LEU A 55 -0.42 -2.82 -10.32
N GLY A 56 -0.43 -1.67 -10.95
CA GLY A 56 -0.86 -1.45 -12.32
C GLY A 56 0.33 -1.47 -13.31
N LYS A 57 0.04 -1.21 -14.58
CA LYS A 57 1.07 -1.10 -15.63
C LYS A 57 2.03 0.07 -15.39
N ASP A 58 1.47 1.23 -15.03
CA ASP A 58 2.26 2.45 -14.83
C ASP A 58 3.17 2.32 -13.61
N GLU A 59 2.72 1.59 -12.56
CA GLU A 59 3.51 1.28 -11.38
C GLU A 59 4.73 0.42 -11.72
N VAL A 60 4.59 -0.57 -12.61
CA VAL A 60 5.72 -1.38 -13.06
C VAL A 60 6.69 -0.54 -13.89
N GLN A 61 6.20 0.31 -14.79
CA GLN A 61 7.03 1.19 -15.61
C GLN A 61 7.83 2.18 -14.75
N ALA A 62 7.20 2.75 -13.73
CA ALA A 62 7.83 3.70 -12.82
C ALA A 62 8.60 3.02 -11.67
N ARG A 63 8.46 1.71 -11.49
CA ARG A 63 9.00 0.95 -10.35
C ARG A 63 8.54 1.50 -8.98
N GLN A 64 7.32 2.01 -8.92
CA GLN A 64 6.74 2.65 -7.74
C GLN A 64 5.27 2.30 -7.59
N PRO A 65 4.78 2.02 -6.37
CA PRO A 65 3.35 1.96 -6.08
C PRO A 65 2.64 3.30 -6.31
N LEU A 66 1.34 3.25 -6.64
CA LEU A 66 0.44 4.41 -6.69
C LEU A 66 0.90 5.51 -7.68
N ILE A 67 1.27 5.14 -8.89
CA ILE A 67 1.65 6.05 -9.98
C ILE A 67 0.50 6.26 -10.99
N GLY A 68 -0.29 5.25 -11.30
CA GLY A 68 -1.39 5.31 -12.26
C GLY A 68 -2.47 6.33 -11.90
N ALA A 69 -3.59 6.33 -12.61
CA ALA A 69 -4.66 7.33 -12.44
C ALA A 69 -5.18 7.46 -11.00
N SER A 70 -5.37 6.32 -10.31
CA SER A 70 -5.76 6.30 -8.88
C SER A 70 -4.67 6.87 -7.98
N GLY A 71 -3.42 6.51 -8.23
CA GLY A 71 -2.27 7.03 -7.52
C GLY A 71 -2.09 8.53 -7.72
N THR A 72 -2.30 9.03 -8.94
CA THR A 72 -2.26 10.47 -9.24
C THR A 72 -3.27 11.26 -8.39
N MET A 73 -4.48 10.75 -8.22
CA MET A 73 -5.50 11.41 -7.37
C MET A 73 -5.06 11.45 -5.90
N VAL A 74 -4.46 10.38 -5.39
CA VAL A 74 -3.90 10.33 -4.03
C VAL A 74 -2.76 11.34 -3.88
N ARG A 75 -1.80 11.36 -4.82
CA ARG A 75 -0.66 12.30 -4.81
C ARG A 75 -1.09 13.75 -4.90
N GLN A 76 -2.08 14.08 -5.74
CA GLN A 76 -2.65 15.43 -5.83
C GLN A 76 -3.28 15.87 -4.51
N GLY A 77 -4.07 14.98 -3.88
CA GLY A 77 -4.67 15.26 -2.58
C GLY A 77 -3.61 15.43 -1.49
N PHE A 78 -2.57 14.58 -1.47
CA PHE A 78 -1.47 14.69 -0.53
C PHE A 78 -0.68 16.00 -0.73
N TYR A 79 -0.31 16.32 -1.96
CA TYR A 79 0.36 17.59 -2.29
C TYR A 79 -0.43 18.80 -1.79
N TYR A 80 -1.75 18.80 -2.05
CA TYR A 80 -2.62 19.88 -1.57
C TYR A 80 -2.64 19.98 -0.03
N ALA A 81 -2.65 18.86 0.67
CA ALA A 81 -2.61 18.85 2.14
C ALA A 81 -1.32 19.49 2.67
N VAL A 82 -0.18 19.22 2.03
CA VAL A 82 1.14 19.76 2.41
C VAL A 82 1.29 21.24 2.04
N HIS A 83 1.01 21.59 0.78
CA HIS A 83 1.36 22.91 0.22
C HIS A 83 0.19 23.89 0.11
N LYS A 84 -1.05 23.47 0.44
CA LYS A 84 -2.29 24.25 0.34
C LYS A 84 -2.56 24.81 -1.07
N GLY A 85 -2.01 24.17 -2.09
CA GLY A 85 -2.10 24.57 -3.49
C GLY A 85 -2.03 23.40 -4.46
N LYS A 86 -2.19 23.67 -5.75
CA LYS A 86 -2.02 22.67 -6.80
C LYS A 86 -0.54 22.50 -7.11
N ALA A 87 -0.14 21.27 -7.42
CA ALA A 87 1.23 21.00 -7.86
C ALA A 87 1.50 21.68 -9.22
N PRO A 88 2.69 22.28 -9.39
CA PRO A 88 3.08 22.93 -10.64
C PRO A 88 3.37 21.90 -11.76
N SER A 89 3.77 20.69 -11.39
CA SER A 89 4.12 19.63 -12.34
C SER A 89 3.88 18.24 -11.77
N ARG A 90 4.04 17.21 -12.60
CA ARG A 90 4.00 15.80 -12.16
C ARG A 90 5.17 15.46 -11.25
N GLU A 91 6.35 15.96 -11.58
CA GLU A 91 7.57 15.75 -10.79
C GLU A 91 7.38 16.26 -9.36
N ALA A 92 6.83 17.46 -9.18
CA ALA A 92 6.55 18.02 -7.86
C ALA A 92 5.56 17.17 -7.03
N LEU A 93 4.56 16.53 -7.70
CA LEU A 93 3.69 15.57 -7.03
C LEU A 93 4.45 14.35 -6.55
N ASP A 94 5.30 13.81 -7.41
CA ASP A 94 6.02 12.57 -7.16
C ASP A 94 7.08 12.80 -6.08
N GLU A 95 7.87 13.84 -6.16
CA GLU A 95 8.87 14.25 -5.16
C GLU A 95 8.23 14.44 -3.78
N THR A 96 7.21 15.31 -3.68
CA THR A 96 6.53 15.56 -2.39
C THR A 96 6.00 14.28 -1.75
N THR A 97 5.48 13.36 -2.57
CA THR A 97 4.91 12.11 -2.05
C THR A 97 6.01 11.16 -1.61
N ILE A 98 7.05 10.97 -2.43
CA ILE A 98 8.18 10.06 -2.13
C ILE A 98 8.95 10.53 -0.90
N ASP A 99 9.13 11.81 -0.72
CA ASP A 99 9.90 12.35 0.42
C ASP A 99 9.16 12.21 1.76
N ARG A 100 7.83 12.08 1.74
CA ARG A 100 7.01 12.26 2.94
C ARG A 100 6.09 11.11 3.32
N VAL A 101 5.91 10.10 2.47
CA VAL A 101 5.05 8.96 2.78
C VAL A 101 5.65 7.64 2.33
N LEU A 102 5.26 6.55 3.00
CA LEU A 102 5.50 5.20 2.50
C LEU A 102 4.37 4.82 1.53
N LEU A 103 4.72 4.20 0.41
CA LEU A 103 3.79 3.65 -0.58
C LEU A 103 4.04 2.15 -0.72
N THR A 104 3.00 1.32 -0.57
CA THR A 104 3.10 -0.12 -0.81
C THR A 104 1.74 -0.74 -1.17
N ASN A 105 1.74 -2.03 -1.52
CA ASN A 105 0.58 -2.77 -2.00
C ASN A 105 0.46 -4.13 -1.30
N THR A 106 -0.70 -4.80 -1.45
CA THR A 106 -0.95 -6.14 -0.84
C THR A 106 -0.02 -7.23 -1.35
N VAL A 107 0.51 -7.09 -2.57
CA VAL A 107 1.48 -7.98 -3.20
C VAL A 107 2.47 -7.12 -4.01
N PRO A 108 3.80 -7.37 -3.92
CA PRO A 108 4.83 -6.56 -4.59
C PRO A 108 4.99 -6.88 -6.08
N TYR A 109 3.94 -7.38 -6.72
CA TYR A 109 3.91 -7.77 -8.13
C TYR A 109 2.61 -7.35 -8.80
N LYS A 110 2.66 -7.22 -10.15
CA LYS A 110 1.47 -6.93 -10.94
C LYS A 110 0.80 -8.23 -11.41
N PRO A 111 -0.50 -8.44 -11.10
CA PRO A 111 -1.26 -9.56 -11.65
C PRO A 111 -1.53 -9.36 -13.15
N PRO A 112 -1.75 -10.45 -13.93
CA PRO A 112 -2.19 -10.36 -15.31
C PRO A 112 -3.52 -9.59 -15.45
N GLY A 113 -3.56 -8.65 -16.38
CA GLY A 113 -4.70 -7.76 -16.55
C GLY A 113 -4.95 -6.90 -15.30
N ASN A 114 -6.22 -6.66 -14.97
CA ASN A 114 -6.62 -5.87 -13.79
C ASN A 114 -7.32 -6.74 -12.71
N LYS A 115 -7.08 -8.06 -12.71
CA LYS A 115 -7.67 -8.98 -11.74
C LYS A 115 -6.87 -8.93 -10.44
N ALA A 116 -7.58 -8.89 -9.30
CA ALA A 116 -6.93 -8.97 -8.00
C ALA A 116 -6.24 -10.34 -7.80
N TYR A 117 -5.13 -10.34 -7.07
CA TYR A 117 -4.52 -11.60 -6.63
C TYR A 117 -5.46 -12.39 -5.73
N LEU A 118 -5.44 -13.72 -5.90
CA LEU A 118 -6.12 -14.63 -5.01
C LEU A 118 -5.48 -14.61 -3.61
N MET A 119 -6.25 -14.98 -2.60
CA MET A 119 -5.81 -15.00 -1.21
C MET A 119 -4.54 -15.87 -1.00
N LYS A 120 -4.36 -16.97 -1.78
CA LYS A 120 -3.14 -17.81 -1.72
C LYS A 120 -1.89 -16.96 -2.00
N VAL A 121 -1.90 -16.12 -3.03
CA VAL A 121 -0.77 -15.26 -3.39
C VAL A 121 -0.55 -14.17 -2.33
N LYS A 122 -1.62 -13.53 -1.87
CA LYS A 122 -1.54 -12.51 -0.80
C LYS A 122 -0.92 -13.11 0.48
N LYS A 123 -1.32 -14.32 0.89
CA LYS A 123 -0.76 -15.02 2.06
C LYS A 123 0.72 -15.36 1.88
N ARG A 124 1.14 -15.71 0.66
CA ARG A 124 2.52 -16.05 0.33
C ARG A 124 3.46 -14.86 0.51
N PHE A 125 3.06 -13.66 0.06
CA PHE A 125 3.91 -12.45 0.15
C PHE A 125 3.68 -11.63 1.41
N ARG A 126 2.69 -11.97 2.21
CA ARG A 126 2.37 -11.27 3.47
C ARG A 126 3.53 -11.15 4.45
N PRO A 127 4.33 -12.20 4.73
CA PRO A 127 5.44 -12.11 5.68
C PRO A 127 6.47 -11.02 5.35
N PHE A 128 6.67 -10.73 4.09
CA PHE A 128 7.61 -9.67 3.67
C PHE A 128 7.04 -8.26 3.91
N LEU A 129 5.73 -8.08 3.77
CA LEU A 129 5.07 -6.83 4.12
C LEU A 129 4.98 -6.64 5.64
N GLU A 130 4.81 -7.73 6.40
CA GLU A 130 4.90 -7.71 7.86
C GLU A 130 6.28 -7.24 8.31
N GLN A 131 7.35 -7.77 7.72
CA GLN A 131 8.73 -7.33 7.99
C GLN A 131 8.94 -5.86 7.59
N LEU A 132 8.45 -5.44 6.43
CA LEU A 132 8.52 -4.03 6.02
C LEU A 132 7.87 -3.12 7.06
N PHE A 133 6.67 -3.44 7.53
CA PHE A 133 5.94 -2.63 8.50
C PHE A 133 6.59 -2.65 9.89
N VAL A 134 7.04 -3.82 10.37
CA VAL A 134 7.51 -3.99 11.74
C VAL A 134 8.96 -3.54 11.91
N PHE A 135 9.84 -3.83 10.96
CA PHE A 135 11.28 -3.61 11.14
C PHE A 135 11.83 -2.41 10.37
N HIS A 136 11.20 -2.03 9.26
CA HIS A 136 11.78 -1.02 8.37
C HIS A 136 11.04 0.30 8.38
N TRP A 137 9.72 0.29 8.56
CA TRP A 137 8.93 1.52 8.58
C TRP A 137 8.75 2.05 10.00
N GLN A 138 8.99 3.35 10.23
CA GLN A 138 8.91 3.98 11.54
C GLN A 138 7.48 4.45 11.91
N GLY A 139 6.63 4.70 10.89
CA GLY A 139 5.27 5.19 11.12
C GLY A 139 4.29 4.11 11.58
N ASP A 140 3.08 4.53 11.88
CA ASP A 140 2.02 3.66 12.41
C ASP A 140 0.64 3.92 11.77
N ARG A 141 0.51 4.89 10.86
CA ARG A 141 -0.78 5.26 10.24
C ARG A 141 -0.86 4.80 8.80
N VAL A 142 -1.87 3.99 8.49
CA VAL A 142 -2.05 3.41 7.16
C VAL A 142 -3.38 3.85 6.56
N ILE A 143 -3.36 4.67 5.53
CA ILE A 143 -4.53 4.94 4.69
C ILE A 143 -4.65 3.81 3.67
N THR A 144 -5.66 2.94 3.84
CA THR A 144 -5.93 1.84 2.92
C THR A 144 -6.87 2.28 1.81
N LEU A 145 -6.54 1.95 0.56
CA LEU A 145 -7.27 2.39 -0.64
C LEU A 145 -8.15 1.26 -1.19
N GLY A 146 -9.40 1.21 -0.72
CA GLY A 146 -10.40 0.24 -1.13
C GLY A 146 -10.48 -1.01 -0.22
N THR A 147 -11.54 -1.78 -0.45
CA THR A 147 -11.93 -2.95 0.36
C THR A 147 -10.85 -4.00 0.49
N GLU A 148 -10.20 -4.36 -0.61
CA GLU A 148 -9.19 -5.42 -0.65
C GLU A 148 -7.92 -5.03 0.10
N ALA A 149 -7.51 -3.76 0.02
CA ALA A 149 -6.40 -3.22 0.79
C ALA A 149 -6.71 -3.24 2.29
N PHE A 150 -7.89 -2.79 2.69
CA PHE A 150 -8.30 -2.82 4.10
C PHE A 150 -8.42 -4.24 4.66
N LYS A 151 -9.10 -5.13 3.94
CA LYS A 151 -9.30 -6.53 4.37
C LYS A 151 -8.02 -7.37 4.38
N TRP A 152 -6.93 -6.88 3.78
CA TRP A 152 -5.61 -7.51 3.92
C TRP A 152 -5.19 -7.56 5.40
N PHE A 153 -5.63 -6.61 6.22
CA PHE A 153 -5.33 -6.53 7.65
C PHE A 153 -6.23 -7.43 8.53
N ALA A 154 -7.18 -8.17 7.98
CA ALA A 154 -8.11 -9.00 8.75
C ALA A 154 -7.46 -10.01 9.72
N PRO A 155 -6.28 -10.61 9.45
CA PRO A 155 -5.63 -11.51 10.39
C PRO A 155 -5.04 -10.87 11.65
N TYR A 156 -4.93 -9.55 11.69
CA TYR A 156 -4.25 -8.82 12.76
C TYR A 156 -5.21 -8.17 13.78
N GLY A 157 -6.49 -8.10 13.46
CA GLY A 157 -7.54 -7.74 14.42
C GLY A 157 -8.09 -8.97 15.16
N GLN A 158 -8.97 -8.73 16.13
CA GLN A 158 -9.77 -9.81 16.73
C GLN A 158 -10.63 -10.50 15.66
N LYS A 159 -11.06 -11.74 15.96
CA LYS A 159 -11.86 -12.51 15.00
C LYS A 159 -13.13 -11.74 14.58
N GLY A 160 -13.22 -11.40 13.30
CA GLY A 160 -14.34 -10.68 12.71
C GLY A 160 -14.20 -9.16 12.74
N GLU A 161 -13.44 -8.58 13.66
CA GLU A 161 -13.35 -7.15 13.95
C GLU A 161 -13.12 -6.27 12.70
N VAL A 162 -12.13 -6.63 11.87
CA VAL A 162 -11.81 -5.87 10.64
C VAL A 162 -12.97 -5.92 9.64
N ASN A 163 -13.65 -7.07 9.53
CA ASN A 163 -14.79 -7.21 8.62
C ASN A 163 -16.01 -6.44 9.14
N ASP A 164 -16.27 -6.52 10.45
CA ASP A 164 -17.39 -5.83 11.11
C ASP A 164 -17.21 -4.31 11.04
N PHE A 165 -15.99 -3.82 11.33
CA PHE A 165 -15.63 -2.42 11.13
C PHE A 165 -15.90 -1.95 9.69
N TYR A 166 -15.48 -2.74 8.69
CA TYR A 166 -15.67 -2.36 7.29
C TYR A 166 -17.13 -2.49 6.82
N ALA A 167 -17.93 -3.30 7.49
CA ALA A 167 -19.37 -3.44 7.21
C ALA A 167 -20.17 -2.19 7.61
N ASP A 168 -19.67 -1.39 8.57
CA ASP A 168 -20.26 -0.10 8.93
C ASP A 168 -20.14 0.89 7.76
N ALA A 169 -21.19 0.93 6.93
CA ALA A 169 -21.20 1.73 5.70
C ALA A 169 -21.22 3.24 5.95
N GLU A 170 -21.68 3.68 7.13
CA GLU A 170 -21.83 5.08 7.49
C GLU A 170 -20.52 5.66 7.99
N ASN A 171 -19.81 4.94 8.88
CA ASN A 171 -18.70 5.49 9.61
C ASN A 171 -17.31 4.97 9.17
N ARG A 172 -17.22 3.84 8.45
CA ARG A 172 -15.92 3.21 8.10
C ARG A 172 -14.89 4.14 7.47
N PHE A 173 -15.33 5.15 6.72
CA PHE A 173 -14.42 6.11 6.08
C PHE A 173 -14.12 7.35 6.93
N GLU A 174 -14.66 7.43 8.13
CA GLU A 174 -14.41 8.49 9.11
C GLU A 174 -13.81 7.96 10.40
N SER A 175 -14.02 6.67 10.71
CA SER A 175 -13.48 5.98 11.88
C SER A 175 -12.11 5.35 11.60
N GLN A 176 -11.40 4.95 12.65
CA GLN A 176 -10.08 4.32 12.62
C GLN A 176 -10.14 2.98 13.35
N LEU A 177 -9.30 2.04 12.95
CA LEU A 177 -9.15 0.74 13.61
C LEU A 177 -7.68 0.46 13.86
N THR A 178 -7.30 0.16 15.09
CA THR A 178 -5.94 -0.24 15.42
C THR A 178 -5.82 -1.77 15.41
N VAL A 179 -4.81 -2.28 14.72
CA VAL A 179 -4.48 -3.70 14.66
C VAL A 179 -3.00 -3.91 15.02
N ASN A 180 -2.64 -5.14 15.45
CA ASN A 180 -1.28 -5.48 15.82
C ASN A 180 -0.65 -6.41 14.78
N ILE A 181 0.32 -5.89 14.00
CA ILE A 181 1.10 -6.70 13.05
C ILE A 181 2.32 -7.26 13.76
N SER A 182 2.60 -8.54 13.53
CA SER A 182 3.79 -9.19 14.07
C SER A 182 4.67 -9.75 12.96
N ALA A 183 5.98 -9.67 13.14
CA ALA A 183 6.98 -10.29 12.30
C ALA A 183 8.09 -10.91 13.17
N SER A 184 8.71 -11.98 12.69
CA SER A 184 9.86 -12.58 13.35
C SER A 184 11.16 -12.05 12.73
N ASP A 185 12.16 -11.80 13.57
CA ASP A 185 13.51 -11.47 13.14
C ASP A 185 14.33 -12.73 12.77
N ASP A 186 15.57 -12.53 12.37
CA ASP A 186 16.47 -13.61 11.94
C ASP A 186 16.82 -14.61 13.07
N THR A 187 16.54 -14.25 14.32
CA THR A 187 16.70 -15.14 15.50
C THR A 187 15.43 -15.94 15.81
N GLY A 188 14.33 -15.67 15.10
CA GLY A 188 13.01 -16.23 15.36
C GLY A 188 12.22 -15.52 16.45
N MET A 189 12.73 -14.41 17.01
CA MET A 189 12.01 -13.62 17.98
C MET A 189 10.90 -12.81 17.30
N SER A 190 9.69 -12.87 17.84
CA SER A 190 8.54 -12.14 17.32
C SER A 190 8.50 -10.72 17.89
N HIS A 191 8.32 -9.76 16.99
CA HIS A 191 8.13 -8.34 17.30
C HIS A 191 6.74 -7.92 16.83
N THR A 192 6.09 -7.04 17.59
CA THR A 192 4.73 -6.59 17.29
C THR A 192 4.69 -5.06 17.24
N LYS A 193 3.96 -4.55 16.25
CA LYS A 193 3.74 -3.13 16.04
C LYS A 193 2.25 -2.84 15.88
N ALA A 194 1.76 -1.85 16.63
CA ALA A 194 0.41 -1.34 16.47
C ALA A 194 0.32 -0.46 15.22
N ILE A 195 -0.68 -0.70 14.38
CA ILE A 195 -0.96 0.04 13.15
C ILE A 195 -2.38 0.57 13.19
N THR A 196 -2.54 1.87 12.98
CA THR A 196 -3.85 2.53 12.87
C THR A 196 -4.29 2.57 11.41
N LEU A 197 -5.35 1.85 11.11
CA LEU A 197 -5.96 1.78 9.78
C LEU A 197 -6.98 2.90 9.59
N MET A 198 -6.87 3.63 8.51
CA MET A 198 -7.72 4.75 8.10
C MET A 198 -8.27 4.47 6.71
N PRO A 199 -9.35 3.66 6.56
CA PRO A 199 -9.82 3.26 5.25
C PRO A 199 -10.39 4.42 4.43
N LEU A 200 -10.15 4.35 3.12
CA LEU A 200 -10.79 5.16 2.10
C LEU A 200 -11.33 4.27 0.96
N PRO A 201 -12.34 4.71 0.20
CA PRO A 201 -12.76 3.99 -0.99
C PRO A 201 -11.63 3.98 -2.03
N HIS A 202 -11.67 3.02 -2.95
CA HIS A 202 -10.68 3.00 -4.04
C HIS A 202 -10.88 4.21 -4.97
N PRO A 203 -9.84 5.02 -5.24
CA PRO A 203 -9.92 6.24 -6.06
C PRO A 203 -9.93 5.91 -7.55
N SER A 204 -10.99 5.26 -8.03
CA SER A 204 -11.16 4.86 -9.42
C SER A 204 -12.45 5.43 -9.98
N PRO A 205 -12.45 5.90 -11.26
CA PRO A 205 -13.67 6.30 -11.95
C PRO A 205 -14.75 5.21 -11.99
N LEU A 206 -14.36 3.93 -11.91
CA LEU A 206 -15.28 2.81 -11.80
C LEU A 206 -16.06 2.79 -10.48
N ASN A 207 -15.54 3.44 -9.44
CA ASN A 207 -16.19 3.60 -8.14
C ASN A 207 -17.02 4.91 -8.12
N GLN A 208 -18.00 5.02 -9.00
CA GLN A 208 -18.78 6.24 -9.23
C GLN A 208 -19.36 6.84 -7.93
N LYS A 209 -19.76 5.98 -7.00
CA LYS A 209 -20.37 6.40 -5.71
C LYS A 209 -19.47 7.34 -4.91
N TYR A 210 -18.15 7.10 -4.92
CA TYR A 210 -17.20 7.83 -4.07
C TYR A 210 -16.20 8.67 -4.86
N TYR A 211 -16.14 8.53 -6.18
CA TYR A 211 -15.08 9.16 -6.98
C TYR A 211 -15.04 10.68 -6.83
N ALA A 212 -16.19 11.34 -6.93
CA ALA A 212 -16.30 12.80 -6.77
C ALA A 212 -16.00 13.27 -5.32
N ALA A 213 -16.36 12.45 -4.31
CA ALA A 213 -16.16 12.77 -2.90
C ALA A 213 -14.73 12.45 -2.41
N PHE A 214 -13.99 11.58 -3.11
CA PHE A 214 -12.70 11.07 -2.67
C PHE A 214 -11.69 12.17 -2.29
N PRO A 215 -11.51 13.27 -3.04
CA PRO A 215 -10.56 14.32 -2.65
C PRO A 215 -10.87 14.92 -1.28
N LYS A 216 -12.16 15.14 -0.96
CA LYS A 216 -12.57 15.66 0.35
C LYS A 216 -12.36 14.64 1.46
N MET A 217 -12.69 13.37 1.20
CA MET A 217 -12.46 12.28 2.15
C MET A 217 -10.96 12.12 2.47
N LEU A 218 -10.09 12.19 1.46
CA LEU A 218 -8.66 12.15 1.63
C LEU A 218 -8.15 13.33 2.47
N GLN A 219 -8.62 14.57 2.21
CA GLN A 219 -8.26 15.74 3.01
C GLN A 219 -8.66 15.57 4.49
N ASN A 220 -9.85 15.04 4.75
CA ASN A 220 -10.31 14.76 6.12
C ASN A 220 -9.39 13.73 6.83
N ARG A 221 -8.89 12.71 6.12
CA ARG A 221 -7.93 11.75 6.69
C ARG A 221 -6.57 12.38 6.95
N LEU A 222 -6.07 13.15 5.98
CA LEU A 222 -4.76 13.80 6.09
C LEU A 222 -4.72 14.86 7.20
N SER A 223 -5.85 15.50 7.52
CA SER A 223 -5.93 16.44 8.66
C SER A 223 -5.80 15.76 10.04
N GLN A 224 -5.87 14.44 10.10
CA GLN A 224 -5.72 13.64 11.33
C GLN A 224 -4.29 13.10 11.50
N VAL A 225 -3.38 13.41 10.59
CA VAL A 225 -1.98 12.94 10.57
C VAL A 225 -1.05 14.14 10.53
N GLU A 226 -0.04 14.15 11.40
CA GLU A 226 1.09 15.09 11.33
C GLU A 226 2.15 14.50 10.41
N PHE A 227 2.62 15.25 9.41
CA PHE A 227 3.63 14.82 8.41
C PHE A 227 4.47 15.99 7.88
#